data_a85a8709759b9d5e63507f0f101c7375
#
_entry.id   a85a8709759b9d5e63507f0f101c7375
#
_cell.length_a   1.000
_cell.length_b   1.000
_cell.length_c   1.000
_cell.angle_alpha   90.00
_cell.angle_beta   90.00
_cell.angle_gamma   90.00
#
_symmetry.space_group_name_H-M   'P 1'
#
loop_
_entity.id
_entity.type
_entity.pdbx_description
1 polymer ?
#
loop_
_entity_poly.entity_id
_entity_poly.type
_entity_poly.pdbx_seq_one_letter_code
_entity_poly.pdbx_strand_id
1 'polypeptide(L)'
;VVLYFEGDRQQEYRLLRAVKNRFGSVNELGVFQMTQQGMQVVQNPSEQLLSHRAKGASGSVVFCGMEGSRPLLCDVQALAAPSYYGTPRRTVGGADSGRVALLLAVLEKRCNQRTSNQDVYINVAGGLELSEPAADLSLCVAVASSLRDEAVGQQLAVMGEVGLAGEVRAIPQCERRISECVRLGFTTIVL
;
A
#
# COMPACT_ATOMS: atom_id res chain seq x y z
N VAL A 1 -6.27 30.09 -2.02
CA VAL A 1 -5.87 28.71 -2.32
C VAL A 1 -4.55 28.44 -1.62
N VAL A 2 -4.45 27.33 -0.89
CA VAL A 2 -3.22 26.84 -0.29
C VAL A 2 -2.92 25.46 -0.87
N LEU A 3 -1.78 25.34 -1.52
CA LEU A 3 -1.27 24.11 -2.07
C LEU A 3 -0.07 23.66 -1.23
N TYR A 4 0.01 22.37 -0.98
CA TYR A 4 1.09 21.76 -0.20
C TYR A 4 1.79 20.68 -1.03
N PHE A 5 3.12 20.72 -1.06
CA PHE A 5 3.93 19.66 -1.64
C PHE A 5 4.34 18.68 -0.55
N GLU A 6 3.94 17.43 -0.73
CA GLU A 6 4.36 16.30 0.07
C GLU A 6 5.46 15.53 -0.67
N GLY A 7 6.43 15.04 0.05
CA GLY A 7 7.51 14.22 -0.47
C GLY A 7 8.87 14.62 0.14
N ASP A 8 9.65 13.63 0.52
CA ASP A 8 11.00 13.81 1.03
C ASP A 8 11.99 14.05 -0.13
N ARG A 9 13.16 14.64 0.17
CA ARG A 9 14.21 14.92 -0.81
C ARG A 9 14.74 13.66 -1.52
N GLN A 10 14.58 12.50 -0.92
CA GLN A 10 15.00 11.20 -1.45
C GLN A 10 13.92 10.47 -2.25
N GLN A 11 12.67 10.97 -2.25
CA GLN A 11 11.58 10.35 -3.00
C GLN A 11 11.59 10.83 -4.45
N GLU A 12 11.36 9.90 -5.37
CA GLU A 12 11.30 10.17 -6.82
C GLU A 12 10.04 10.99 -7.17
N TYR A 13 8.96 10.82 -6.41
CA TYR A 13 7.67 11.46 -6.63
C TYR A 13 7.41 12.60 -5.64
N ARG A 14 6.64 13.57 -6.11
CA ARG A 14 6.12 14.69 -5.31
C ARG A 14 4.60 14.71 -5.47
N LEU A 15 3.91 14.81 -4.37
CA LEU A 15 2.46 14.96 -4.34
C LEU A 15 2.12 16.43 -4.10
N LEU A 16 1.28 16.99 -4.96
CA LEU A 16 0.74 18.34 -4.79
C LEU A 16 -0.72 18.24 -4.37
N ARG A 17 -1.01 18.67 -3.17
CA ARG A 17 -2.35 18.61 -2.57
C ARG A 17 -2.92 20.02 -2.33
N ALA A 18 -4.20 20.19 -2.63
CA ALA A 18 -4.92 21.39 -2.23
C ALA A 18 -5.35 21.24 -0.77
N VAL A 19 -4.82 22.08 0.13
CA VAL A 19 -5.16 22.07 1.56
C VAL A 19 -6.32 23.03 1.83
N LYS A 20 -6.40 24.13 1.10
CA LYS A 20 -7.47 25.12 1.21
C LYS A 20 -7.79 25.68 -0.16
N ASN A 21 -9.03 25.48 -0.61
CA ASN A 21 -9.48 25.99 -1.90
C ASN A 21 -10.97 26.44 -1.80
N ARG A 22 -11.20 27.74 -1.82
CA ARG A 22 -12.56 28.30 -1.79
C ARG A 22 -13.24 28.33 -3.17
N PHE A 23 -12.54 28.00 -4.23
CA PHE A 23 -13.02 28.06 -5.61
C PHE A 23 -13.27 26.69 -6.23
N GLY A 24 -12.97 25.58 -5.49
CA GLY A 24 -13.10 24.22 -6.00
C GLY A 24 -12.79 23.16 -4.95
N SER A 25 -12.69 21.93 -5.39
CA SER A 25 -12.39 20.78 -4.54
C SER A 25 -10.99 20.89 -3.90
N VAL A 26 -10.86 20.40 -2.67
CA VAL A 26 -9.57 20.17 -1.99
C VAL A 26 -9.13 18.71 -2.11
N ASN A 27 -9.94 17.86 -2.76
CA ASN A 27 -9.69 16.42 -2.88
C ASN A 27 -8.90 16.04 -4.13
N GLU A 28 -8.34 17.03 -4.84
CA GLU A 28 -7.55 16.80 -6.03
C GLU A 28 -6.06 16.67 -5.68
N LEU A 29 -5.40 15.73 -6.35
CA LEU A 29 -4.00 15.41 -6.16
C LEU A 29 -3.25 15.48 -7.49
N GLY A 30 -2.19 16.26 -7.55
CA GLY A 30 -1.20 16.22 -8.62
C GLY A 30 -0.02 15.32 -8.23
N VAL A 31 0.36 14.40 -9.11
CA VAL A 31 1.57 13.58 -8.93
C VAL A 31 2.63 14.07 -9.91
N PHE A 32 3.82 14.34 -9.40
CA PHE A 32 4.94 14.84 -10.17
C PHE A 32 6.17 13.95 -9.91
N GLN A 33 7.02 13.84 -10.92
CA GLN A 33 8.31 13.17 -10.83
C GLN A 33 9.42 14.22 -10.97
N MET A 34 10.47 14.09 -10.17
CA MET A 34 11.66 14.92 -10.29
C MET A 34 12.58 14.33 -11.35
N THR A 35 12.87 15.11 -12.38
CA THR A 35 13.80 14.75 -13.48
C THR A 35 14.97 15.71 -13.54
N GLN A 36 15.97 15.42 -14.36
CA GLN A 36 17.09 16.36 -14.62
C GLN A 36 16.61 17.68 -15.25
N GLN A 37 15.45 17.68 -15.90
CA GLN A 37 14.85 18.86 -16.52
C GLN A 37 13.87 19.59 -15.58
N GLY A 38 13.77 19.14 -14.32
CA GLY A 38 12.86 19.69 -13.33
C GLY A 38 11.67 18.78 -13.05
N MET A 39 10.60 19.35 -12.51
CA MET A 39 9.42 18.64 -12.10
C MET A 39 8.47 18.42 -13.27
N GLN A 40 8.11 17.16 -13.54
CA GLN A 40 7.20 16.77 -14.61
C GLN A 40 5.94 16.12 -14.06
N VAL A 41 4.78 16.38 -14.69
CA VAL A 41 3.51 15.77 -14.31
C VAL A 41 3.50 14.30 -14.68
N VAL A 42 3.11 13.44 -13.74
CA VAL A 42 2.88 12.02 -13.96
C VAL A 42 1.41 11.81 -14.36
N GLN A 43 1.18 11.44 -15.60
CA GLN A 43 -0.18 11.25 -16.11
C GLN A 43 -0.85 9.99 -15.53
N ASN A 44 -0.11 8.87 -15.46
CA ASN A 44 -0.56 7.58 -14.94
C ASN A 44 0.29 7.15 -13.72
N PRO A 45 0.06 7.75 -12.53
CA PRO A 45 0.88 7.43 -11.36
C PRO A 45 0.83 5.97 -10.95
N SER A 46 -0.34 5.34 -11.04
CA SER A 46 -0.51 3.92 -10.72
C SER A 46 0.35 3.00 -11.60
N GLU A 47 0.39 3.25 -12.91
CA GLU A 47 1.25 2.48 -13.83
C GLU A 47 2.72 2.63 -13.47
N GLN A 48 3.13 3.84 -13.14
CA GLN A 48 4.52 4.13 -12.81
C GLN A 48 4.93 3.53 -11.46
N LEU A 49 4.06 3.61 -10.44
CA LEU A 49 4.29 2.98 -9.13
C LEU A 49 4.38 1.45 -9.22
N LEU A 50 3.70 0.85 -10.19
CA LEU A 50 3.73 -0.60 -10.44
C LEU A 50 4.80 -1.04 -11.46
N SER A 51 5.45 -0.11 -12.16
CA SER A 51 6.40 -0.42 -13.26
C SER A 51 7.58 -1.28 -12.82
N HIS A 52 8.03 -1.13 -11.59
CA HIS A 52 9.16 -1.87 -11.00
C HIS A 52 8.74 -3.05 -10.11
N ARG A 53 7.44 -3.40 -10.09
CA ARG A 53 6.95 -4.52 -9.31
C ARG A 53 7.62 -5.83 -9.75
N ALA A 54 8.19 -6.56 -8.80
CA ALA A 54 8.80 -7.87 -9.06
C ALA A 54 7.71 -8.88 -9.44
N LYS A 55 7.84 -9.46 -10.64
CA LYS A 55 6.90 -10.47 -11.13
C LYS A 55 7.19 -11.83 -10.49
N GLY A 56 6.16 -12.44 -9.88
CA GLY A 56 6.27 -13.78 -9.30
C GLY A 56 7.07 -13.85 -8.00
N ALA A 57 7.35 -12.72 -7.36
CA ALA A 57 7.95 -12.68 -6.03
C ALA A 57 6.87 -12.84 -4.94
N SER A 58 7.18 -13.61 -3.90
CA SER A 58 6.38 -13.65 -2.69
C SER A 58 6.47 -12.32 -1.93
N GLY A 59 5.45 -12.00 -1.15
CA GLY A 59 5.44 -10.79 -0.34
C GLY A 59 5.06 -9.50 -1.07
N SER A 60 4.69 -9.52 -2.35
CA SER A 60 4.27 -8.34 -3.12
C SER A 60 2.77 -8.41 -3.46
N VAL A 61 2.01 -7.41 -3.04
CA VAL A 61 0.55 -7.32 -3.22
C VAL A 61 0.16 -5.94 -3.70
N VAL A 62 -0.72 -5.86 -4.69
CA VAL A 62 -1.23 -4.58 -5.16
C VAL A 62 -2.42 -4.14 -4.32
N PHE A 63 -2.32 -2.93 -3.82
CA PHE A 63 -3.35 -2.19 -3.12
C PHE A 63 -3.81 -1.00 -3.95
N CYS A 64 -5.12 -0.72 -3.94
CA CYS A 64 -5.64 0.52 -4.50
C CYS A 64 -6.08 1.44 -3.36
N GLY A 65 -5.26 2.43 -3.06
CA GLY A 65 -5.51 3.48 -2.09
C GLY A 65 -6.33 4.63 -2.65
N MET A 66 -6.86 5.46 -1.76
CA MET A 66 -7.52 6.72 -2.14
C MET A 66 -6.72 7.91 -1.65
N GLU A 67 -6.24 8.70 -2.58
CA GLU A 67 -5.64 9.99 -2.30
C GLU A 67 -6.62 11.11 -2.65
N GLY A 68 -7.37 11.56 -1.63
CA GLY A 68 -8.52 12.43 -1.81
C GLY A 68 -9.61 11.73 -2.62
N SER A 69 -9.87 12.19 -3.83
CA SER A 69 -10.84 11.58 -4.76
C SER A 69 -10.19 10.66 -5.81
N ARG A 70 -8.86 10.60 -5.85
CA ARG A 70 -8.11 9.85 -6.86
C ARG A 70 -7.70 8.47 -6.34
N PRO A 71 -8.12 7.38 -7.01
CA PRO A 71 -7.59 6.07 -6.72
C PRO A 71 -6.14 5.95 -7.23
N LEU A 72 -5.26 5.37 -6.42
CA LEU A 72 -3.86 5.10 -6.75
C LEU A 72 -3.51 3.65 -6.40
N LEU A 73 -3.01 2.92 -7.39
CA LEU A 73 -2.47 1.59 -7.14
C LEU A 73 -1.00 1.69 -6.72
N CYS A 74 -0.65 0.95 -5.68
CA CYS A 74 0.73 0.81 -5.23
C CYS A 74 1.05 -0.64 -4.87
N ASP A 75 2.34 -0.96 -4.86
CA ASP A 75 2.84 -2.25 -4.43
C ASP A 75 3.15 -2.21 -2.93
N VAL A 76 2.46 -3.05 -2.18
CA VAL A 76 2.70 -3.30 -0.75
C VAL A 76 3.61 -4.51 -0.64
N GLN A 77 4.78 -4.32 -0.08
CA GLN A 77 5.81 -5.34 0.02
C GLN A 77 6.03 -5.75 1.46
N ALA A 78 6.14 -7.04 1.70
CA ALA A 78 6.51 -7.61 2.98
C ALA A 78 7.62 -8.65 2.80
N LEU A 79 8.59 -8.64 3.70
CA LEU A 79 9.59 -9.69 3.83
C LEU A 79 9.55 -10.22 5.26
N ALA A 80 9.29 -11.51 5.39
CA ALA A 80 9.35 -12.22 6.65
C ALA A 80 10.52 -13.22 6.61
N ALA A 81 11.38 -13.18 7.61
CA ALA A 81 12.53 -14.06 7.71
C ALA A 81 12.69 -14.56 9.16
N PRO A 82 13.20 -15.78 9.37
CA PRO A 82 13.44 -16.28 10.72
C PRO A 82 14.31 -15.33 11.55
N SER A 83 13.87 -15.02 12.76
CA SER A 83 14.65 -14.18 13.68
C SER A 83 15.63 -15.06 14.46
N TYR A 84 16.92 -14.74 14.36
CA TYR A 84 17.99 -15.51 15.02
C TYR A 84 18.50 -14.85 16.32
N TYR A 85 18.11 -13.60 16.60
CA TYR A 85 18.72 -12.77 17.64
C TYR A 85 17.75 -12.32 18.74
N GLY A 86 16.94 -13.22 19.25
CA GLY A 86 16.10 -12.95 20.42
C GLY A 86 14.80 -12.20 20.08
N THR A 87 14.76 -10.87 20.15
CA THR A 87 13.56 -10.11 19.86
C THR A 87 13.39 -9.87 18.35
N PRO A 88 12.30 -10.34 17.75
CA PRO A 88 12.01 -10.13 16.33
C PRO A 88 11.92 -8.66 15.95
N ARG A 89 12.53 -8.30 14.84
CA ARG A 89 12.54 -6.93 14.32
C ARG A 89 11.26 -6.64 13.55
N ARG A 90 10.77 -5.41 13.70
CA ARG A 90 9.63 -4.89 12.94
C ARG A 90 10.04 -3.57 12.31
N THR A 91 10.23 -3.56 11.00
CA THR A 91 10.58 -2.34 10.26
C THR A 91 9.48 -2.05 9.26
N VAL A 92 8.92 -0.86 9.35
CA VAL A 92 7.77 -0.46 8.53
C VAL A 92 8.08 0.86 7.85
N GLY A 93 7.99 0.87 6.53
CA GLY A 93 8.07 2.06 5.69
C GLY A 93 6.78 2.23 4.89
N GLY A 94 6.18 3.41 4.96
CA GLY A 94 4.96 3.75 4.23
C GLY A 94 3.64 3.24 4.85
N ALA A 95 3.66 2.78 6.12
CA ALA A 95 2.46 2.41 6.86
C ALA A 95 2.65 2.66 8.36
N ASP A 96 1.56 2.71 9.14
CA ASP A 96 1.63 2.86 10.58
C ASP A 96 2.14 1.58 11.27
N SER A 97 3.23 1.71 12.02
CA SER A 97 3.87 0.58 12.70
C SER A 97 3.00 -0.05 13.78
N GLY A 98 2.19 0.74 14.49
CA GLY A 98 1.24 0.25 15.48
C GLY A 98 0.13 -0.57 14.83
N ARG A 99 -0.39 -0.11 13.68
CA ARG A 99 -1.38 -0.87 12.90
C ARG A 99 -0.81 -2.18 12.39
N VAL A 100 0.40 -2.16 11.84
CA VAL A 100 1.08 -3.38 11.40
C VAL A 100 1.25 -4.37 12.55
N ALA A 101 1.64 -3.92 13.75
CA ALA A 101 1.77 -4.79 14.92
C ALA A 101 0.44 -5.48 15.28
N LEU A 102 -0.69 -4.76 15.20
CA LEU A 102 -2.02 -5.33 15.40
C LEU A 102 -2.36 -6.39 14.35
N LEU A 103 -2.08 -6.11 13.08
CA LEU A 103 -2.33 -7.05 11.98
C LEU A 103 -1.48 -8.33 12.11
N LEU A 104 -0.22 -8.23 12.52
CA LEU A 104 0.63 -9.38 12.81
C LEU A 104 0.05 -10.25 13.94
N ALA A 105 -0.50 -9.64 14.99
CA ALA A 105 -1.16 -10.37 16.07
C ALA A 105 -2.45 -11.07 15.59
N VAL A 106 -3.22 -10.43 14.68
CA VAL A 106 -4.39 -11.05 14.04
C VAL A 106 -3.96 -12.25 13.19
N LEU A 107 -2.94 -12.11 12.34
CA LEU A 107 -2.41 -13.20 11.52
C LEU A 107 -1.95 -14.38 12.37
N GLU A 108 -1.26 -14.13 13.48
CA GLU A 108 -0.82 -15.16 14.40
C GLU A 108 -2.00 -15.87 15.06
N LYS A 109 -2.91 -15.10 15.64
CA LYS A 109 -3.99 -15.65 16.48
C LYS A 109 -5.16 -16.23 15.69
N ARG A 110 -5.48 -15.64 14.52
CA ARG A 110 -6.69 -16.00 13.75
C ARG A 110 -6.39 -16.81 12.50
N CYS A 111 -5.24 -16.58 11.88
CA CYS A 111 -4.85 -17.23 10.63
C CYS A 111 -3.76 -18.30 10.82
N ASN A 112 -3.34 -18.55 12.05
CA ASN A 112 -2.27 -19.52 12.39
C ASN A 112 -0.95 -19.25 11.60
N GLN A 113 -0.66 -17.97 11.29
CA GLN A 113 0.58 -17.56 10.66
C GLN A 113 1.59 -17.20 11.76
N ARG A 114 2.67 -17.94 11.87
CA ARG A 114 3.68 -17.73 12.93
C ARG A 114 4.52 -16.49 12.63
N THR A 115 4.15 -15.36 13.22
CA THR A 115 4.88 -14.08 13.08
C THR A 115 5.79 -13.78 14.27
N SER A 116 5.57 -14.44 15.41
CA SER A 116 6.26 -14.15 16.68
C SER A 116 7.75 -14.46 16.66
N ASN A 117 8.22 -15.34 15.80
CA ASN A 117 9.62 -15.69 15.64
C ASN A 117 10.21 -15.26 14.29
N GLN A 118 9.57 -14.34 13.61
CA GLN A 118 10.00 -13.82 12.31
C GLN A 118 10.37 -12.34 12.42
N ASP A 119 11.47 -11.93 11.81
CA ASP A 119 11.70 -10.53 11.46
C ASP A 119 10.78 -10.17 10.32
N VAL A 120 10.06 -9.06 10.44
CA VAL A 120 9.12 -8.60 9.41
C VAL A 120 9.48 -7.19 8.97
N TYR A 121 9.66 -7.05 7.67
CA TYR A 121 9.93 -5.79 7.01
C TYR A 121 8.79 -5.49 6.07
N ILE A 122 8.26 -4.28 6.14
CA ILE A 122 7.18 -3.79 5.25
C ILE A 122 7.66 -2.53 4.55
N ASN A 123 7.37 -2.43 3.27
CA ASN A 123 7.65 -1.26 2.47
C ASN A 123 6.52 -1.00 1.48
N VAL A 124 6.12 0.25 1.34
CA VAL A 124 5.19 0.70 0.31
C VAL A 124 5.98 1.34 -0.81
N ALA A 125 5.86 0.79 -2.02
CA ALA A 125 6.60 1.28 -3.17
C ALA A 125 6.23 2.73 -3.51
N GLY A 126 7.22 3.49 -3.98
CA GLY A 126 7.05 4.90 -4.38
C GLY A 126 7.04 5.90 -3.23
N GLY A 127 7.32 5.46 -2.00
CA GLY A 127 7.36 6.35 -0.83
C GLY A 127 5.99 6.90 -0.43
N LEU A 128 4.91 6.20 -0.79
CA LEU A 128 3.55 6.54 -0.35
C LEU A 128 3.35 6.15 1.11
N GLU A 129 2.50 6.90 1.82
CA GLU A 129 2.05 6.54 3.16
C GLU A 129 0.60 6.04 3.13
N LEU A 130 0.41 4.79 3.55
CA LEU A 130 -0.91 4.18 3.69
C LEU A 130 -1.47 4.53 5.07
N SER A 131 -2.33 5.53 5.13
CA SER A 131 -2.98 5.99 6.37
C SER A 131 -4.40 5.44 6.55
N GLU A 132 -4.92 4.73 5.56
CA GLU A 132 -6.31 4.26 5.57
C GLU A 132 -6.41 2.78 5.94
N PRO A 133 -7.44 2.39 6.74
CA PRO A 133 -7.65 1.00 7.14
C PRO A 133 -7.88 0.03 5.97
N ALA A 134 -8.30 0.54 4.81
CA ALA A 134 -8.47 -0.26 3.59
C ALA A 134 -7.20 -1.02 3.15
N ALA A 135 -6.02 -0.61 3.62
CA ALA A 135 -4.74 -1.27 3.32
C ALA A 135 -4.48 -2.53 4.17
N ASP A 136 -5.23 -2.75 5.24
CA ASP A 136 -4.97 -3.82 6.21
C ASP A 136 -4.90 -5.21 5.57
N LEU A 137 -5.88 -5.52 4.72
CA LEU A 137 -5.93 -6.84 4.07
C LEU A 137 -4.74 -7.03 3.12
N SER A 138 -4.32 -5.98 2.41
CA SER A 138 -3.13 -6.02 1.56
C SER A 138 -1.86 -6.30 2.36
N LEU A 139 -1.71 -5.62 3.51
CA LEU A 139 -0.60 -5.85 4.44
C LEU A 139 -0.60 -7.29 4.97
N CYS A 140 -1.77 -7.79 5.39
CA CYS A 140 -1.93 -9.17 5.84
C CYS A 140 -1.56 -10.18 4.76
N VAL A 141 -2.04 -9.99 3.53
CA VAL A 141 -1.79 -10.90 2.41
C VAL A 141 -0.31 -10.84 1.99
N ALA A 142 0.32 -9.66 1.98
CA ALA A 142 1.74 -9.52 1.70
C ALA A 142 2.60 -10.28 2.72
N VAL A 143 2.31 -10.12 4.02
CA VAL A 143 3.02 -10.86 5.08
C VAL A 143 2.78 -12.36 4.95
N ALA A 144 1.54 -12.81 4.76
CA ALA A 144 1.21 -14.24 4.63
C ALA A 144 1.86 -14.86 3.39
N SER A 145 1.90 -14.14 2.26
CA SER A 145 2.60 -14.54 1.04
C SER A 145 4.10 -14.73 1.28
N SER A 146 4.73 -13.79 1.98
CA SER A 146 6.16 -13.89 2.32
C SER A 146 6.45 -15.02 3.30
N LEU A 147 5.61 -15.23 4.32
CA LEU A 147 5.77 -16.31 5.29
C LEU A 147 5.67 -17.71 4.66
N ARG A 148 4.88 -17.84 3.59
CA ARG A 148 4.70 -19.11 2.86
C ARG A 148 5.63 -19.27 1.68
N ASP A 149 6.35 -18.21 1.34
CA ASP A 149 7.13 -18.11 0.09
C ASP A 149 6.29 -18.41 -1.17
N GLU A 150 5.03 -17.97 -1.15
CA GLU A 150 4.07 -18.16 -2.25
C GLU A 150 3.69 -16.81 -2.86
N ALA A 151 3.99 -16.64 -4.14
CA ALA A 151 3.63 -15.41 -4.85
C ALA A 151 2.10 -15.31 -5.04
N VAL A 152 1.55 -14.12 -4.86
CA VAL A 152 0.16 -13.84 -5.23
C VAL A 152 0.03 -13.58 -6.73
N GLY A 153 -1.18 -13.79 -7.27
CA GLY A 153 -1.46 -13.59 -8.69
C GLY A 153 -1.07 -12.18 -9.16
N GLN A 154 -0.46 -12.08 -10.35
CA GLN A 154 0.02 -10.81 -10.88
C GLN A 154 -1.11 -9.80 -11.14
N GLN A 155 -2.29 -10.29 -11.51
CA GLN A 155 -3.48 -9.48 -11.79
C GLN A 155 -4.46 -9.45 -10.60
N LEU A 156 -3.94 -9.68 -9.39
CA LEU A 156 -4.69 -9.61 -8.14
C LEU A 156 -4.44 -8.26 -7.47
N ALA A 157 -5.51 -7.56 -7.10
CA ALA A 157 -5.51 -6.44 -6.19
C ALA A 157 -6.29 -6.81 -4.91
N VAL A 158 -5.82 -6.35 -3.76
CA VAL A 158 -6.39 -6.69 -2.45
C VAL A 158 -6.68 -5.42 -1.68
N MET A 159 -7.83 -5.31 -1.06
CA MET A 159 -8.23 -4.19 -0.22
C MET A 159 -9.20 -4.67 0.85
N GLY A 160 -9.18 -4.06 2.03
CA GLY A 160 -10.12 -4.38 3.10
C GLY A 160 -9.61 -3.89 4.43
N GLU A 161 -10.49 -3.46 5.31
CA GLU A 161 -10.17 -3.24 6.72
C GLU A 161 -10.21 -4.58 7.45
N VAL A 162 -9.25 -4.83 8.35
CA VAL A 162 -9.21 -6.08 9.13
C VAL A 162 -9.44 -5.76 10.60
N GLY A 163 -10.50 -6.35 11.17
CA GLY A 163 -10.80 -6.25 12.60
C GLY A 163 -9.99 -7.24 13.45
N LEU A 164 -9.96 -7.01 14.76
CA LEU A 164 -9.21 -7.85 15.72
C LEU A 164 -9.74 -9.28 15.86
N ALA A 165 -10.98 -9.53 15.47
CA ALA A 165 -11.52 -10.88 15.40
C ALA A 165 -11.15 -11.62 14.10
N GLY A 166 -10.47 -10.93 13.17
CA GLY A 166 -10.07 -11.45 11.86
C GLY A 166 -11.10 -11.23 10.77
N GLU A 167 -12.19 -10.52 11.07
CA GLU A 167 -13.20 -10.16 10.08
C GLU A 167 -12.68 -9.12 9.10
N VAL A 168 -13.06 -9.25 7.84
CA VAL A 168 -12.83 -8.24 6.81
C VAL A 168 -14.06 -7.33 6.72
N ARG A 169 -13.84 -6.03 6.75
CA ARG A 169 -14.87 -5.01 6.73
C ARG A 169 -14.87 -4.26 5.42
N ALA A 170 -16.06 -3.80 5.03
CA ALA A 170 -16.24 -2.96 3.85
C ALA A 170 -15.44 -1.64 3.96
N ILE A 171 -14.91 -1.22 2.82
CA ILE A 171 -14.11 0.00 2.69
C ILE A 171 -14.85 1.06 1.88
N PRO A 172 -14.58 2.35 2.10
CA PRO A 172 -15.21 3.42 1.35
C PRO A 172 -14.74 3.44 -0.12
N GLN A 173 -15.60 3.98 -1.00
CA GLN A 173 -15.29 4.24 -2.40
C GLN A 173 -14.89 2.99 -3.22
N CYS A 174 -15.43 1.81 -2.90
CA CYS A 174 -15.12 0.54 -3.57
C CYS A 174 -15.23 0.62 -5.09
N GLU A 175 -16.29 1.23 -5.62
CA GLU A 175 -16.51 1.34 -7.07
C GLU A 175 -15.39 2.06 -7.79
N ARG A 176 -14.88 3.14 -7.22
CA ARG A 176 -13.75 3.91 -7.79
C ARG A 176 -12.46 3.10 -7.80
N ARG A 177 -12.19 2.39 -6.70
CA ARG A 177 -11.01 1.52 -6.57
C ARG A 177 -11.07 0.37 -7.58
N ILE A 178 -12.23 -0.29 -7.68
CA ILE A 178 -12.47 -1.38 -8.64
C ILE A 178 -12.29 -0.86 -10.07
N SER A 179 -12.89 0.27 -10.41
CA SER A 179 -12.79 0.86 -11.75
C SER A 179 -11.33 1.13 -12.15
N GLU A 180 -10.52 1.65 -11.22
CA GLU A 180 -9.11 1.90 -11.48
C GLU A 180 -8.32 0.60 -11.63
N CYS A 181 -8.58 -0.41 -10.78
CA CYS A 181 -7.96 -1.73 -10.93
C CYS A 181 -8.28 -2.35 -12.30
N VAL A 182 -9.55 -2.34 -12.72
CA VAL A 182 -9.97 -2.88 -14.02
C VAL A 182 -9.31 -2.09 -15.16
N ARG A 183 -9.26 -0.75 -15.08
CA ARG A 183 -8.57 0.09 -16.07
C ARG A 183 -7.11 -0.30 -16.28
N LEU A 184 -6.44 -0.75 -15.22
CA LEU A 184 -5.03 -1.17 -15.25
C LEU A 184 -4.84 -2.68 -15.49
N GLY A 185 -5.91 -3.40 -15.84
CA GLY A 185 -5.83 -4.81 -16.26
C GLY A 185 -5.84 -5.81 -15.09
N PHE A 186 -6.23 -5.41 -13.89
CA PHE A 186 -6.43 -6.35 -12.79
C PHE A 186 -7.75 -7.09 -12.98
N THR A 187 -7.69 -8.43 -12.96
CA THR A 187 -8.83 -9.32 -13.23
C THR A 187 -9.43 -9.93 -11.99
N THR A 188 -8.68 -9.92 -10.88
CA THR A 188 -9.12 -10.43 -9.59
C THR A 188 -8.98 -9.35 -8.53
N ILE A 189 -10.06 -9.06 -7.82
CA ILE A 189 -10.10 -8.07 -6.75
C ILE A 189 -10.67 -8.73 -5.51
N VAL A 190 -9.93 -8.71 -4.43
CA VAL A 190 -10.37 -9.21 -3.11
C VAL A 190 -10.71 -8.00 -2.23
N LEU A 191 -11.92 -8.04 -1.67
CA LEU A 191 -12.49 -7.00 -0.81
C LEU A 191 -12.98 -7.59 0.50
#